data_b8e28649cbf858a93583e59aade60441
#
_entry.id   b8e28649cbf858a93583e59aade60441
#
_cell.length_a   1.000
_cell.length_b   1.000
_cell.length_c   1.000
_cell.angle_alpha   90.00
_cell.angle_beta   90.00
_cell.angle_gamma   90.00
#
_symmetry.space_group_name_H-M   'P 1'
#
loop_
_entity.id
_entity.type
_entity.pdbx_description
1 polymer ?
#
loop_
_entity_poly.entity_id
_entity_poly.type
_entity_poly.pdbx_seq_one_letter_code
_entity_poly.pdbx_strand_id
1 'polypeptide(L)'
;MPVYLRAITLLFFLFIQLGISQYFCVQGQSANLPLNRDYYHLLDRFEVLSGYQSTSFFSSLKPFRRDAVGEFITRIYEDSLTLSRVDEFNLEYLANDNWSYTDKVQGESRKPFLNALFKKRNDLFYVGTDDFEMHMNPVFHFSVGTESNNDVMPYINTRGLELSGMIADKIGFYTYMTTTQAAFPSYVRTWIDRNRSVPQEGYYKIFNEDGVDFFTARGHVSFNIVKPLNFQFGHDKLYLGNGLRSMGLSDFSNNYLFFKLDLKVWKLNYRFVIAQHNVDTLDVNPGTASINGPYPRKHLAYHHISINIGKNLNVGVFEHIVQGDSTSNRFDIQYINPVIFFRGLEHQQGSKDNALLGFDFKYNFLRRFSVYGQFLLDEFLLDEVRAGDGWWGNKYGSQFGLKYMNAFWLRNLDINLEYNVARPYTYSHESMYTNFANYRMPMAHPTGANFKEFIFLARYQPFRKFLFIMKLVVSDFGEDDEDTNWGKDVMKSYITREQNYNNRIGQGLATKLRYFNFTTTYQFKHNVFFDFDLVLHQVESELSFISKNVFYTGIHFRWNIPRREFDF
;
A
#
# COMPACT_ATOMS: atom_id res chain seq x y z
N MET A 1 -9.88 30.10 39.73
CA MET A 1 -9.05 29.95 38.52
C MET A 1 -8.14 31.16 38.43
N PRO A 2 -6.82 31.01 38.48
CA PRO A 2 -5.89 32.18 38.50
C PRO A 2 -5.98 32.97 37.19
N VAL A 3 -5.89 34.27 37.28
CA VAL A 3 -5.97 35.26 36.17
C VAL A 3 -5.05 34.90 34.99
N TYR A 4 -3.91 34.29 35.26
CA TYR A 4 -2.93 33.84 34.26
C TYR A 4 -3.47 32.75 33.32
N LEU A 5 -4.35 31.86 33.77
CA LEU A 5 -4.93 30.82 32.93
C LEU A 5 -5.93 31.40 31.91
N ARG A 6 -6.67 32.42 32.30
CA ARG A 6 -7.57 33.17 31.40
C ARG A 6 -6.80 33.97 30.34
N ALA A 7 -5.66 34.56 30.73
CA ALA A 7 -4.80 35.28 29.79
C ALA A 7 -4.16 34.34 28.75
N ILE A 8 -3.71 33.15 29.15
CA ILE A 8 -3.13 32.16 28.24
C ILE A 8 -4.20 31.61 27.28
N THR A 9 -5.41 31.36 27.77
CA THR A 9 -6.53 30.92 26.94
C THR A 9 -6.96 31.99 25.94
N LEU A 10 -7.01 33.24 26.38
CA LEU A 10 -7.31 34.41 25.52
C LEU A 10 -6.22 34.64 24.47
N LEU A 11 -4.94 34.53 24.83
CA LEU A 11 -3.82 34.58 23.90
C LEU A 11 -3.85 33.43 22.90
N PHE A 12 -4.18 32.22 23.32
CA PHE A 12 -4.32 31.08 22.45
C PHE A 12 -5.47 31.26 21.46
N PHE A 13 -6.63 31.78 21.91
CA PHE A 13 -7.77 32.11 21.02
C PHE A 13 -7.45 33.30 20.09
N LEU A 14 -6.71 34.31 20.55
CA LEU A 14 -6.26 35.45 19.72
C LEU A 14 -5.23 34.98 18.66
N PHE A 15 -4.32 34.09 19.03
CA PHE A 15 -3.37 33.47 18.07
C PHE A 15 -4.10 32.63 17.01
N ILE A 16 -5.14 31.90 17.41
CA ILE A 16 -6.00 31.15 16.48
C ILE A 16 -6.77 32.13 15.59
N GLN A 17 -7.37 33.18 16.11
CA GLN A 17 -8.11 34.18 15.32
C GLN A 17 -7.21 35.03 14.40
N LEU A 18 -6.05 35.43 14.82
CA LEU A 18 -5.09 36.19 13.99
C LEU A 18 -4.38 35.32 12.97
N GLY A 19 -4.14 34.03 13.27
CA GLY A 19 -3.59 33.06 12.31
C GLY A 19 -4.60 32.64 11.25
N ILE A 20 -5.87 32.58 11.57
CA ILE A 20 -6.95 32.14 10.66
C ILE A 20 -7.30 33.22 9.62
N SER A 21 -7.19 34.50 9.94
CA SER A 21 -7.62 35.58 9.03
C SER A 21 -6.66 35.90 7.87
N GLN A 22 -5.41 35.46 7.91
CA GLN A 22 -4.42 35.76 6.85
C GLN A 22 -4.10 34.60 5.89
N TYR A 23 -4.65 33.39 6.09
CA TYR A 23 -4.30 32.21 5.30
C TYR A 23 -5.46 31.53 4.57
N PHE A 24 -6.60 32.18 4.40
CA PHE A 24 -7.66 31.70 3.51
C PHE A 24 -7.34 31.94 2.02
N CYS A 25 -6.13 31.61 1.59
CA CYS A 25 -5.91 31.33 0.18
C CYS A 25 -6.14 29.82 -0.01
N VAL A 26 -7.37 29.44 -0.25
CA VAL A 26 -7.76 28.06 -0.55
C VAL A 26 -7.08 27.68 -1.85
N GLN A 27 -5.98 26.94 -1.79
CA GLN A 27 -5.42 26.27 -2.96
C GLN A 27 -6.26 25.01 -3.22
N GLY A 28 -6.51 24.73 -4.49
CA GLY A 28 -7.30 23.62 -4.96
C GLY A 28 -6.98 22.32 -4.22
N GLN A 29 -8.03 21.61 -3.89
CA GLN A 29 -7.99 20.28 -3.29
C GLN A 29 -7.86 19.25 -4.40
N SER A 30 -7.33 18.09 -4.11
CA SER A 30 -7.26 17.01 -5.10
C SER A 30 -7.60 15.66 -4.51
N ALA A 31 -8.12 14.77 -5.35
CA ALA A 31 -8.18 13.35 -5.04
C ALA A 31 -6.76 12.77 -4.92
N ASN A 32 -6.63 11.61 -4.31
CA ASN A 32 -5.38 10.85 -4.31
C ASN A 32 -5.22 10.06 -5.60
N LEU A 33 -3.97 9.78 -5.97
CA LEU A 33 -3.64 8.79 -6.98
C LEU A 33 -3.95 7.39 -6.46
N PRO A 34 -4.62 6.53 -7.25
CA PRO A 34 -4.76 5.13 -6.89
C PRO A 34 -3.40 4.46 -6.67
N LEU A 35 -3.33 3.50 -5.74
CA LEU A 35 -2.12 2.70 -5.55
C LEU A 35 -1.86 1.87 -6.81
N ASN A 36 -0.76 2.15 -7.50
CA ASN A 36 -0.33 1.49 -8.73
C ASN A 36 1.19 1.43 -8.76
N ARG A 37 1.76 0.25 -8.59
CA ARG A 37 3.22 0.06 -8.48
C ARG A 37 4.00 0.58 -9.67
N ASP A 38 3.48 0.43 -10.88
CA ASP A 38 4.16 0.88 -12.11
C ASP A 38 4.13 2.41 -12.22
N TYR A 39 3.01 3.04 -11.85
CA TYR A 39 2.89 4.49 -11.82
C TYR A 39 3.79 5.13 -10.76
N TYR A 40 3.77 4.59 -9.54
CA TYR A 40 4.60 5.07 -8.43
C TYR A 40 6.09 4.84 -8.69
N HIS A 41 6.45 3.81 -9.46
CA HIS A 41 7.82 3.61 -9.92
C HIS A 41 8.31 4.78 -10.79
N LEU A 42 7.48 5.31 -11.69
CA LEU A 42 7.85 6.47 -12.52
C LEU A 42 8.12 7.72 -11.68
N LEU A 43 7.28 8.00 -10.67
CA LEU A 43 7.50 9.11 -9.74
C LEU A 43 8.81 8.95 -8.97
N ASP A 44 9.04 7.75 -8.44
CA ASP A 44 10.25 7.41 -7.69
C ASP A 44 11.51 7.50 -8.58
N ARG A 45 11.42 7.04 -9.84
CA ARG A 45 12.48 7.18 -10.84
C ARG A 45 12.87 8.65 -11.05
N PHE A 46 11.91 9.54 -11.29
CA PHE A 46 12.19 10.96 -11.47
C PHE A 46 12.74 11.61 -10.20
N GLU A 47 12.29 11.20 -9.04
CA GLU A 47 12.84 11.65 -7.76
C GLU A 47 14.32 11.26 -7.62
N VAL A 48 14.69 10.01 -7.95
CA VAL A 48 16.09 9.55 -7.91
C VAL A 48 16.94 10.25 -8.95
N LEU A 49 16.47 10.40 -10.19
CA LEU A 49 17.19 11.08 -11.26
C LEU A 49 17.41 12.58 -10.98
N SER A 50 16.51 13.23 -10.29
CA SER A 50 16.69 14.62 -9.83
C SER A 50 17.80 14.73 -8.78
N GLY A 51 18.03 13.65 -8.00
CA GLY A 51 19.04 13.57 -6.96
C GLY A 51 18.61 14.21 -5.64
N TYR A 52 17.31 14.51 -5.47
CA TYR A 52 16.76 15.05 -4.23
C TYR A 52 15.43 14.39 -3.85
N GLN A 53 15.05 14.49 -2.58
CA GLN A 53 13.72 14.09 -2.11
C GLN A 53 12.68 15.11 -2.59
N SER A 54 11.51 14.63 -2.99
CA SER A 54 10.39 15.52 -3.31
C SER A 54 10.06 16.42 -2.12
N THR A 55 9.79 17.69 -2.41
CA THR A 55 9.24 18.61 -1.41
C THR A 55 7.71 18.71 -1.53
N SER A 56 7.11 18.13 -2.58
CA SER A 56 5.66 18.18 -2.81
C SER A 56 4.95 17.06 -2.07
N PHE A 57 5.57 15.88 -1.99
CA PHE A 57 5.07 14.72 -1.23
C PHE A 57 6.23 14.02 -0.50
N PHE A 58 5.89 13.16 0.47
CA PHE A 58 6.84 12.28 1.15
C PHE A 58 6.66 10.86 0.64
N SER A 59 7.68 10.30 0.02
CA SER A 59 7.60 9.04 -0.76
C SER A 59 7.26 7.80 0.08
N SER A 60 7.48 7.84 1.40
CA SER A 60 7.12 6.77 2.33
C SER A 60 5.62 6.67 2.62
N LEU A 61 4.81 7.69 2.30
CA LEU A 61 3.39 7.78 2.68
C LEU A 61 2.49 7.82 1.45
N LYS A 62 1.99 6.67 1.01
CA LYS A 62 1.07 6.57 -0.12
C LYS A 62 -0.38 6.36 0.35
N PRO A 63 -1.39 6.68 -0.45
CA PRO A 63 -1.34 7.32 -1.77
C PRO A 63 -0.96 8.81 -1.74
N PHE A 64 -0.38 9.30 -2.85
CA PHE A 64 -0.06 10.72 -3.02
C PHE A 64 -1.26 11.51 -3.52
N ARG A 65 -1.35 12.78 -3.14
CA ARG A 65 -2.32 13.72 -3.67
C ARG A 65 -1.95 14.10 -5.11
N ARG A 66 -2.96 14.22 -5.99
CA ARG A 66 -2.73 14.57 -7.41
C ARG A 66 -2.14 15.98 -7.59
N ASP A 67 -2.55 16.95 -6.77
CA ASP A 67 -1.96 18.30 -6.77
C ASP A 67 -0.47 18.29 -6.41
N ALA A 68 -0.08 17.52 -5.41
CA ALA A 68 1.33 17.38 -5.02
C ALA A 68 2.16 16.69 -6.12
N VAL A 69 1.56 15.74 -6.84
CA VAL A 69 2.20 15.11 -8.00
C VAL A 69 2.29 16.07 -9.18
N GLY A 70 1.26 16.87 -9.45
CA GLY A 70 1.28 17.93 -10.47
C GLY A 70 2.39 18.96 -10.21
N GLU A 71 2.53 19.42 -8.96
CA GLU A 71 3.63 20.30 -8.55
C GLU A 71 5.01 19.65 -8.77
N PHE A 72 5.15 18.38 -8.42
CA PHE A 72 6.39 17.63 -8.65
C PHE A 72 6.72 17.52 -10.15
N ILE A 73 5.75 17.17 -10.98
CA ILE A 73 5.90 17.07 -12.44
C ILE A 73 6.32 18.43 -13.02
N THR A 74 5.66 19.52 -12.64
CA THR A 74 6.00 20.87 -13.07
C THR A 74 7.46 21.19 -12.76
N ARG A 75 7.93 20.83 -11.56
CA ARG A 75 9.32 21.02 -11.15
C ARG A 75 10.29 20.19 -11.98
N ILE A 76 9.96 18.93 -12.31
CA ILE A 76 10.82 18.08 -13.17
C ILE A 76 10.95 18.67 -14.57
N TYR A 77 9.89 19.30 -15.13
CA TYR A 77 9.99 20.01 -16.41
C TYR A 77 10.89 21.26 -16.34
N GLU A 78 10.95 21.93 -15.20
CA GLU A 78 11.77 23.12 -14.99
C GLU A 78 13.23 22.79 -14.67
N ASP A 79 13.49 21.59 -14.16
CA ASP A 79 14.84 21.12 -13.88
C ASP A 79 15.58 20.78 -15.18
N SER A 80 16.85 21.14 -15.25
CA SER A 80 17.74 20.84 -16.40
C SER A 80 18.17 19.35 -16.40
N LEU A 81 17.23 18.42 -16.29
CA LEU A 81 17.49 16.99 -16.34
C LEU A 81 17.71 16.53 -17.77
N THR A 82 18.77 15.75 -17.99
CA THR A 82 18.99 15.08 -19.28
C THR A 82 18.09 13.85 -19.35
N LEU A 83 16.90 14.00 -19.92
CA LEU A 83 15.92 12.94 -20.09
C LEU A 83 16.15 12.15 -21.39
N SER A 84 15.88 10.86 -21.35
CA SER A 84 15.77 10.04 -22.55
C SER A 84 14.42 10.30 -23.25
N ARG A 85 14.29 9.91 -24.53
CA ARG A 85 12.99 9.98 -25.24
C ARG A 85 11.88 9.16 -24.55
N VAL A 86 12.26 8.15 -23.79
CA VAL A 86 11.33 7.33 -23.00
C VAL A 86 10.97 8.05 -21.70
N ASP A 87 11.91 8.72 -21.06
CA ASP A 87 11.63 9.55 -19.88
C ASP A 87 10.70 10.71 -20.22
N GLU A 88 10.92 11.40 -21.37
CA GLU A 88 10.02 12.45 -21.86
C GLU A 88 8.60 11.91 -22.07
N PHE A 89 8.46 10.72 -22.68
CA PHE A 89 7.17 10.07 -22.88
C PHE A 89 6.50 9.72 -21.53
N ASN A 90 7.24 9.20 -20.56
CA ASN A 90 6.73 8.86 -19.23
C ASN A 90 6.36 10.13 -18.45
N LEU A 91 7.14 11.20 -18.56
CA LEU A 91 6.82 12.48 -17.92
C LEU A 91 5.55 13.10 -18.54
N GLU A 92 5.41 13.05 -19.88
CA GLU A 92 4.17 13.47 -20.56
C GLU A 92 2.97 12.60 -20.15
N TYR A 93 3.16 11.29 -19.95
CA TYR A 93 2.12 10.39 -19.45
C TYR A 93 1.66 10.81 -18.05
N LEU A 94 2.59 11.04 -17.12
CA LEU A 94 2.28 11.51 -15.77
C LEU A 94 1.60 12.88 -15.78
N ALA A 95 2.07 13.80 -16.62
CA ALA A 95 1.49 15.13 -16.76
C ALA A 95 0.05 15.06 -17.31
N ASN A 96 -0.21 14.25 -18.35
CA ASN A 96 -1.55 14.07 -18.88
C ASN A 96 -2.51 13.42 -17.88
N ASP A 97 -2.03 12.53 -17.02
CA ASP A 97 -2.85 11.92 -15.96
C ASP A 97 -3.22 12.92 -14.85
N ASN A 98 -2.44 13.99 -14.71
CA ASN A 98 -2.66 15.06 -13.72
C ASN A 98 -2.81 16.43 -14.38
N TRP A 99 -3.38 16.48 -15.57
CA TRP A 99 -3.43 17.70 -16.39
C TRP A 99 -4.13 18.88 -15.69
N SER A 100 -5.11 18.64 -14.81
CA SER A 100 -5.78 19.69 -14.02
C SER A 100 -4.86 20.31 -12.94
N TYR A 101 -3.73 19.68 -12.62
CA TYR A 101 -2.83 20.07 -11.54
C TYR A 101 -1.44 20.49 -12.02
N THR A 102 -1.24 20.65 -13.34
CA THR A 102 0.01 21.12 -13.95
C THR A 102 -0.28 22.03 -15.14
N ASP A 103 0.53 23.06 -15.33
CA ASP A 103 0.47 23.97 -16.48
C ASP A 103 1.26 23.45 -17.70
N LYS A 104 1.96 22.33 -17.57
CA LYS A 104 2.86 21.80 -18.61
C LYS A 104 2.12 21.13 -19.77
N VAL A 105 0.89 20.68 -19.55
CA VAL A 105 0.03 20.06 -20.58
C VAL A 105 -1.41 20.50 -20.37
N GLN A 106 -2.17 20.60 -21.48
CA GLN A 106 -3.61 20.90 -21.41
C GLN A 106 -4.48 19.63 -21.41
N GLY A 107 -3.85 18.46 -21.52
CA GLY A 107 -4.52 17.16 -21.51
C GLY A 107 -5.43 16.89 -22.71
N GLU A 108 -5.52 17.80 -23.69
CA GLU A 108 -6.47 17.71 -24.78
C GLU A 108 -6.20 16.55 -25.75
N SER A 109 -7.27 15.92 -26.20
CA SER A 109 -7.23 14.88 -27.22
C SER A 109 -7.29 15.50 -28.61
N ARG A 110 -6.45 15.01 -29.53
CA ARG A 110 -6.45 15.45 -30.93
C ARG A 110 -7.71 15.00 -31.70
N LYS A 111 -8.36 13.93 -31.25
CA LYS A 111 -9.52 13.33 -31.91
C LYS A 111 -10.52 12.84 -30.85
N PRO A 112 -11.36 13.73 -30.30
CA PRO A 112 -12.45 13.33 -29.41
C PRO A 112 -13.39 12.35 -30.10
N PHE A 113 -13.90 11.35 -29.37
CA PHE A 113 -14.90 10.43 -29.90
C PHE A 113 -16.30 11.06 -29.79
N LEU A 114 -17.05 11.09 -30.85
CA LEU A 114 -18.39 11.73 -30.96
C LEU A 114 -18.43 13.20 -30.47
N ASN A 115 -17.30 13.91 -30.49
CA ASN A 115 -17.16 15.29 -29.99
C ASN A 115 -17.55 15.47 -28.49
N ALA A 116 -17.84 14.39 -27.75
CA ALA A 116 -18.28 14.40 -26.36
C ALA A 116 -17.35 13.60 -25.46
N LEU A 117 -16.89 12.44 -25.92
CA LEU A 117 -16.04 11.52 -25.16
C LEU A 117 -14.57 11.73 -25.54
N PHE A 118 -13.68 11.51 -24.59
CA PHE A 118 -12.22 11.69 -24.76
C PHE A 118 -11.84 13.09 -25.26
N LYS A 119 -12.50 14.12 -24.75
CA LYS A 119 -12.02 15.51 -24.93
C LYS A 119 -10.65 15.69 -24.27
N LYS A 120 -10.45 15.06 -23.13
CA LYS A 120 -9.15 14.92 -22.46
C LYS A 120 -8.58 13.52 -22.74
N ARG A 121 -7.24 13.39 -22.79
CA ARG A 121 -6.58 12.13 -23.20
C ARG A 121 -6.79 10.98 -22.20
N ASN A 122 -6.88 11.32 -20.91
CA ASN A 122 -7.04 10.37 -19.81
C ASN A 122 -8.50 10.17 -19.39
N ASP A 123 -9.42 11.04 -19.78
CA ASP A 123 -10.81 11.00 -19.32
C ASP A 123 -11.77 10.56 -20.41
N LEU A 124 -12.55 9.50 -20.13
CA LEU A 124 -13.66 9.14 -21.00
C LEU A 124 -14.67 10.28 -21.07
N PHE A 125 -15.01 10.83 -19.92
CA PHE A 125 -15.92 11.95 -19.80
C PHE A 125 -15.37 12.94 -18.77
N TYR A 126 -15.41 14.23 -19.10
CA TYR A 126 -14.98 15.33 -18.28
C TYR A 126 -16.01 16.45 -18.29
N VAL A 127 -16.31 16.97 -17.12
CA VAL A 127 -17.09 18.19 -16.91
C VAL A 127 -16.31 19.10 -15.99
N GLY A 128 -16.15 20.36 -16.39
CA GLY A 128 -15.54 21.41 -15.58
C GLY A 128 -16.37 22.68 -15.68
N THR A 129 -16.71 23.26 -14.54
CA THR A 129 -17.31 24.58 -14.35
C THR A 129 -16.48 25.32 -13.29
N ASP A 130 -16.80 26.57 -12.99
CA ASP A 130 -16.07 27.36 -12.00
C ASP A 130 -16.15 26.73 -10.58
N ASP A 131 -17.23 26.00 -10.26
CA ASP A 131 -17.45 25.42 -8.93
C ASP A 131 -17.39 23.89 -8.89
N PHE A 132 -17.24 23.21 -10.05
CA PHE A 132 -17.33 21.76 -10.10
C PHE A 132 -16.48 21.17 -11.20
N GLU A 133 -15.65 20.21 -10.86
CA GLU A 133 -14.87 19.41 -11.79
C GLU A 133 -15.13 17.91 -11.55
N MET A 134 -15.37 17.16 -12.63
CA MET A 134 -15.57 15.71 -12.56
C MET A 134 -14.92 15.00 -13.74
N HIS A 135 -14.17 13.96 -13.43
CA HIS A 135 -13.58 12.99 -14.33
C HIS A 135 -14.28 11.65 -14.16
N MET A 136 -14.63 11.00 -15.24
CA MET A 136 -15.27 9.68 -15.24
C MET A 136 -14.54 8.76 -16.21
N ASN A 137 -14.13 7.59 -15.71
CA ASN A 137 -13.37 6.62 -16.47
C ASN A 137 -13.90 5.20 -16.28
N PRO A 138 -13.98 4.39 -17.36
CA PRO A 138 -14.29 2.97 -17.23
C PRO A 138 -13.10 2.22 -16.67
N VAL A 139 -13.37 1.13 -15.97
CA VAL A 139 -12.36 0.23 -15.42
C VAL A 139 -12.60 -1.16 -15.95
N PHE A 140 -11.58 -1.72 -16.66
CA PHE A 140 -11.66 -3.05 -17.21
C PHE A 140 -10.37 -3.82 -16.99
N HIS A 141 -10.50 -5.09 -16.60
CA HIS A 141 -9.42 -6.06 -16.64
C HIS A 141 -9.96 -7.39 -17.14
N PHE A 142 -9.59 -7.75 -18.36
CA PHE A 142 -9.90 -9.04 -18.95
C PHE A 142 -8.61 -9.81 -19.13
N SER A 143 -8.59 -11.06 -18.69
CA SER A 143 -7.46 -11.93 -18.93
C SER A 143 -7.91 -13.35 -19.20
N VAL A 144 -7.07 -14.07 -19.91
CA VAL A 144 -7.16 -15.51 -20.12
C VAL A 144 -5.75 -16.07 -20.08
N GLY A 145 -5.60 -17.25 -19.50
CA GLY A 145 -4.32 -17.91 -19.37
C GLY A 145 -4.41 -19.42 -19.42
N THR A 146 -3.26 -20.05 -19.39
CA THR A 146 -3.11 -21.49 -19.27
C THR A 146 -2.12 -21.84 -18.18
N GLU A 147 -2.34 -22.94 -17.52
CA GLU A 147 -1.48 -23.47 -16.47
C GLU A 147 -1.10 -24.91 -16.78
N SER A 148 0.17 -25.26 -16.56
CA SER A 148 0.63 -26.64 -16.76
C SER A 148 -0.01 -27.57 -15.76
N ASN A 149 -0.45 -28.75 -16.24
CA ASN A 149 -1.05 -29.80 -15.41
C ASN A 149 -2.33 -29.36 -14.65
N ASN A 150 -3.09 -28.44 -15.22
CA ASN A 150 -4.35 -27.96 -14.66
C ASN A 150 -5.37 -27.78 -15.79
N ASP A 151 -6.52 -28.44 -15.67
CA ASP A 151 -7.60 -28.36 -16.66
C ASP A 151 -8.43 -27.08 -16.54
N VAL A 152 -8.32 -26.38 -15.39
CA VAL A 152 -8.99 -25.10 -15.17
C VAL A 152 -8.25 -24.00 -15.89
N MET A 153 -8.91 -23.36 -16.84
CA MET A 153 -8.38 -22.20 -17.56
C MET A 153 -8.47 -20.94 -16.67
N PRO A 154 -7.36 -20.36 -16.20
CA PRO A 154 -7.40 -19.14 -15.43
C PRO A 154 -7.92 -17.97 -16.26
N TYR A 155 -8.80 -17.16 -15.68
CA TYR A 155 -9.30 -15.93 -16.28
C TYR A 155 -9.61 -14.86 -15.23
N ILE A 156 -9.66 -13.61 -15.66
CA ILE A 156 -10.14 -12.46 -14.87
C ILE A 156 -11.11 -11.67 -15.76
N ASN A 157 -12.25 -11.32 -15.19
CA ASN A 157 -13.26 -10.49 -15.84
C ASN A 157 -13.70 -9.40 -14.84
N THR A 158 -13.01 -8.27 -14.85
CA THR A 158 -13.31 -7.10 -14.02
C THR A 158 -13.95 -6.01 -14.86
N ARG A 159 -15.04 -5.43 -14.34
CA ARG A 159 -15.76 -4.31 -14.95
C ARG A 159 -16.11 -3.30 -13.86
N GLY A 160 -15.99 -2.03 -14.20
CA GLY A 160 -16.28 -0.99 -13.24
C GLY A 160 -16.15 0.42 -13.75
N LEU A 161 -16.16 1.33 -12.81
CA LEU A 161 -16.14 2.78 -13.05
C LEU A 161 -15.26 3.45 -11.98
N GLU A 162 -14.56 4.47 -12.41
CA GLU A 162 -13.82 5.42 -11.58
C GLU A 162 -14.37 6.82 -11.79
N LEU A 163 -14.65 7.52 -10.68
CA LEU A 163 -15.05 8.92 -10.65
C LEU A 163 -14.09 9.67 -9.72
N SER A 164 -13.63 10.83 -10.16
CA SER A 164 -12.86 11.74 -9.32
C SER A 164 -13.19 13.18 -9.68
N GLY A 165 -12.93 14.10 -8.78
CA GLY A 165 -13.18 15.49 -9.07
C GLY A 165 -13.02 16.39 -7.86
N MET A 166 -13.54 17.60 -8.03
CA MET A 166 -13.44 18.68 -7.06
C MET A 166 -14.71 19.50 -7.00
N ILE A 167 -15.08 19.95 -5.81
CA ILE A 167 -16.23 20.82 -5.56
C ILE A 167 -15.73 22.12 -4.96
N ALA A 168 -16.06 23.24 -5.62
CA ALA A 168 -15.75 24.63 -5.22
C ALA A 168 -14.27 24.81 -4.84
N ASP A 169 -13.35 24.11 -5.50
CA ASP A 169 -11.90 24.08 -5.22
C ASP A 169 -11.55 23.75 -3.76
N LYS A 170 -12.50 23.16 -3.00
CA LYS A 170 -12.35 22.92 -1.56
C LYS A 170 -12.44 21.46 -1.17
N ILE A 171 -13.21 20.67 -1.88
CA ILE A 171 -13.48 19.28 -1.54
C ILE A 171 -13.09 18.41 -2.73
N GLY A 172 -12.04 17.62 -2.58
CA GLY A 172 -11.69 16.57 -3.52
C GLY A 172 -12.47 15.30 -3.20
N PHE A 173 -12.96 14.60 -4.22
CA PHE A 173 -13.63 13.31 -4.08
C PHE A 173 -13.09 12.28 -5.06
N TYR A 174 -13.17 11.03 -4.66
CA TYR A 174 -12.79 9.87 -5.45
C TYR A 174 -13.75 8.72 -5.16
N THR A 175 -14.16 8.00 -6.19
CA THR A 175 -14.95 6.77 -6.09
C THR A 175 -14.49 5.79 -7.15
N TYR A 176 -14.29 4.54 -6.76
CA TYR A 176 -13.91 3.43 -7.62
C TYR A 176 -14.76 2.22 -7.26
N MET A 177 -15.43 1.64 -8.23
CA MET A 177 -16.28 0.47 -8.03
C MET A 177 -16.01 -0.53 -9.16
N THR A 178 -15.74 -1.79 -8.78
CA THR A 178 -15.58 -2.89 -9.73
C THR A 178 -16.25 -4.16 -9.24
N THR A 179 -16.80 -4.92 -10.15
CA THR A 179 -17.16 -6.33 -9.94
C THR A 179 -16.18 -7.21 -10.70
N THR A 180 -15.76 -8.30 -10.09
CA THR A 180 -14.79 -9.21 -10.66
C THR A 180 -15.25 -10.65 -10.51
N GLN A 181 -15.27 -11.37 -11.64
CA GLN A 181 -15.39 -12.82 -11.70
C GLN A 181 -14.08 -13.40 -12.21
N ALA A 182 -13.50 -14.33 -11.48
CA ALA A 182 -12.19 -14.87 -11.80
C ALA A 182 -12.04 -16.34 -11.41
N ALA A 183 -11.32 -17.08 -12.23
CA ALA A 183 -10.66 -18.32 -11.85
C ALA A 183 -9.16 -18.05 -11.84
N PHE A 184 -8.53 -18.16 -10.69
CA PHE A 184 -7.11 -17.87 -10.55
C PHE A 184 -6.24 -19.10 -10.82
N PRO A 185 -4.93 -18.91 -11.14
CA PRO A 185 -3.97 -20.01 -11.16
C PRO A 185 -3.97 -20.82 -9.87
N SER A 186 -3.63 -22.08 -9.95
CA SER A 186 -3.83 -23.03 -8.85
C SER A 186 -3.08 -22.66 -7.56
N TYR A 187 -1.94 -22.00 -7.64
CA TYR A 187 -1.22 -21.55 -6.43
C TYR A 187 -1.97 -20.42 -5.71
N VAL A 188 -2.63 -19.52 -6.45
CA VAL A 188 -3.48 -18.47 -5.87
C VAL A 188 -4.75 -19.08 -5.28
N ARG A 189 -5.35 -20.07 -5.95
CA ARG A 189 -6.51 -20.81 -5.41
C ARG A 189 -6.17 -21.50 -4.10
N THR A 190 -5.03 -22.21 -4.03
CA THR A 190 -4.55 -22.84 -2.79
C THR A 190 -4.46 -21.81 -1.64
N TRP A 191 -3.98 -20.60 -1.94
CA TRP A 191 -3.94 -19.53 -0.96
C TRP A 191 -5.36 -19.06 -0.56
N ILE A 192 -6.27 -18.89 -1.53
CA ILE A 192 -7.67 -18.49 -1.30
C ILE A 192 -8.39 -19.53 -0.43
N ASP A 193 -8.23 -20.81 -0.74
CA ASP A 193 -8.87 -21.92 -0.01
C ASP A 193 -8.38 -21.97 1.45
N ARG A 194 -7.08 -21.77 1.66
CA ARG A 194 -6.49 -21.73 3.00
C ARG A 194 -6.94 -20.53 3.82
N ASN A 195 -6.91 -19.34 3.22
CA ASN A 195 -7.21 -18.09 3.91
C ASN A 195 -8.67 -17.69 3.81
N ARG A 196 -9.49 -18.37 2.99
CA ARG A 196 -10.91 -18.04 2.74
C ARG A 196 -11.11 -16.55 2.37
N SER A 197 -10.18 -16.00 1.63
CA SER A 197 -10.14 -14.61 1.23
C SER A 197 -9.40 -14.48 -0.10
N VAL A 198 -9.81 -13.55 -0.97
CA VAL A 198 -9.06 -13.25 -2.19
C VAL A 198 -7.93 -12.28 -1.84
N PRO A 199 -6.67 -12.57 -2.20
CA PRO A 199 -5.53 -11.69 -1.91
C PRO A 199 -5.81 -10.27 -2.37
N GLN A 200 -5.58 -9.29 -1.49
CA GLN A 200 -5.79 -7.86 -1.70
C GLN A 200 -7.27 -7.42 -1.80
N GLU A 201 -8.25 -8.33 -1.83
CA GLU A 201 -9.66 -7.98 -2.05
C GLU A 201 -10.58 -8.41 -0.90
N GLY A 202 -10.27 -9.48 -0.17
CA GLY A 202 -11.06 -9.94 0.96
C GLY A 202 -12.08 -11.04 0.63
N TYR A 203 -13.24 -11.01 1.29
CA TYR A 203 -14.23 -12.08 1.15
C TYR A 203 -14.88 -12.11 -0.23
N TYR A 204 -15.29 -13.29 -0.66
CA TYR A 204 -15.81 -13.57 -1.99
C TYR A 204 -17.03 -14.49 -1.94
N LYS A 205 -17.74 -14.57 -3.06
CA LYS A 205 -18.74 -15.60 -3.33
C LYS A 205 -18.16 -16.64 -4.29
N ILE A 206 -18.56 -17.88 -4.15
CA ILE A 206 -18.22 -18.93 -5.12
C ILE A 206 -18.96 -18.62 -6.43
N PHE A 207 -18.24 -18.69 -7.53
CA PHE A 207 -18.76 -18.50 -8.88
C PHE A 207 -18.39 -19.70 -9.75
N ASN A 208 -19.41 -20.46 -10.18
CA ASN A 208 -19.24 -21.78 -10.80
C ASN A 208 -18.44 -22.74 -9.88
N GLU A 209 -17.85 -23.79 -10.44
CA GLU A 209 -17.10 -24.80 -9.67
C GLU A 209 -15.73 -24.28 -9.21
N ASP A 210 -15.08 -23.42 -10.01
CA ASP A 210 -13.67 -23.05 -9.86
C ASP A 210 -13.42 -21.57 -9.69
N GLY A 211 -14.46 -20.75 -9.77
CA GLY A 211 -14.34 -19.29 -9.77
C GLY A 211 -14.73 -18.64 -8.46
N VAL A 212 -14.35 -17.38 -8.37
CA VAL A 212 -14.74 -16.45 -7.30
C VAL A 212 -15.40 -15.22 -7.89
N ASP A 213 -16.37 -14.65 -7.18
CA ASP A 213 -17.04 -13.39 -7.49
C ASP A 213 -16.87 -12.45 -6.29
N PHE A 214 -16.34 -11.27 -6.53
CA PHE A 214 -16.16 -10.26 -5.50
C PHE A 214 -16.36 -8.84 -6.03
N PHE A 215 -16.70 -7.96 -5.12
CA PHE A 215 -16.94 -6.55 -5.38
C PHE A 215 -15.93 -5.69 -4.63
N THR A 216 -15.30 -4.76 -5.34
CA THR A 216 -14.38 -3.79 -4.77
C THR A 216 -15.00 -2.41 -4.83
N ALA A 217 -15.11 -1.75 -3.67
CA ALA A 217 -15.51 -0.35 -3.57
C ALA A 217 -14.43 0.42 -2.81
N ARG A 218 -13.96 1.51 -3.41
CA ARG A 218 -13.04 2.47 -2.78
C ARG A 218 -13.60 3.86 -2.94
N GLY A 219 -13.34 4.71 -1.99
CA GLY A 219 -13.74 6.09 -2.14
C GLY A 219 -13.24 6.94 -0.98
N HIS A 220 -13.02 8.19 -1.24
CA HIS A 220 -12.64 9.15 -0.20
C HIS A 220 -13.10 10.57 -0.55
N VAL A 221 -13.23 11.35 0.49
CA VAL A 221 -13.41 12.79 0.43
C VAL A 221 -12.23 13.43 1.17
N SER A 222 -11.63 14.46 0.59
CA SER A 222 -10.49 15.18 1.15
C SER A 222 -10.73 16.68 1.13
N PHE A 223 -10.25 17.37 2.18
CA PHE A 223 -10.33 18.83 2.27
C PHE A 223 -9.18 19.38 3.13
N ASN A 224 -8.75 20.61 2.83
CA ASN A 224 -7.79 21.33 3.67
C ASN A 224 -8.53 22.34 4.53
N ILE A 225 -8.28 22.34 5.83
CA ILE A 225 -8.74 23.42 6.72
C ILE A 225 -7.84 24.63 6.53
N VAL A 226 -6.53 24.38 6.48
CA VAL A 226 -5.49 25.38 6.16
C VAL A 226 -4.48 24.71 5.22
N LYS A 227 -3.70 25.50 4.47
CA LYS A 227 -2.77 25.01 3.46
C LYS A 227 -1.91 23.79 3.88
N PRO A 228 -1.27 23.76 5.09
CA PRO A 228 -0.43 22.64 5.49
C PRO A 228 -1.19 21.43 6.04
N LEU A 229 -2.50 21.52 6.28
CA LEU A 229 -3.29 20.53 7.01
C LEU A 229 -4.40 19.96 6.13
N ASN A 230 -4.23 18.72 5.72
CA ASN A 230 -5.19 17.97 4.91
C ASN A 230 -5.92 16.93 5.76
N PHE A 231 -7.24 16.88 5.62
CA PHE A 231 -8.10 15.86 6.17
C PHE A 231 -8.64 14.96 5.06
N GLN A 232 -8.75 13.69 5.36
CA GLN A 232 -9.37 12.72 4.46
C GLN A 232 -10.21 11.74 5.27
N PHE A 233 -11.43 11.51 4.80
CA PHE A 233 -12.29 10.42 5.23
C PHE A 233 -12.49 9.49 4.05
N GLY A 234 -12.23 8.19 4.22
CA GLY A 234 -12.27 7.27 3.10
C GLY A 234 -12.40 5.81 3.48
N HIS A 235 -12.76 5.03 2.47
CA HIS A 235 -12.70 3.57 2.46
C HIS A 235 -11.74 3.17 1.34
N ASP A 236 -10.50 2.89 1.66
CA ASP A 236 -9.42 2.62 0.71
C ASP A 236 -8.24 1.96 1.43
N LYS A 237 -7.10 1.82 0.75
CA LYS A 237 -5.84 1.32 1.28
C LYS A 237 -4.83 2.44 1.49
N LEU A 238 -4.02 2.29 2.51
CA LEU A 238 -2.84 3.11 2.75
C LEU A 238 -1.58 2.24 2.67
N TYR A 239 -0.46 2.84 2.32
CA TYR A 239 0.82 2.16 2.25
C TYR A 239 1.91 3.00 2.91
N LEU A 240 2.68 2.38 3.82
CA LEU A 240 3.81 2.98 4.52
C LEU A 240 5.11 2.33 4.06
N GLY A 241 5.97 3.10 3.42
CA GLY A 241 7.31 2.66 3.02
C GLY A 241 7.71 3.02 1.60
N ASN A 242 8.99 2.77 1.28
CA ASN A 242 9.60 3.02 -0.01
C ASN A 242 9.90 1.74 -0.81
N GLY A 243 9.61 0.58 -0.22
CA GLY A 243 9.88 -0.74 -0.76
C GLY A 243 8.78 -1.29 -1.66
N LEU A 244 9.03 -2.52 -2.15
CA LEU A 244 8.05 -3.39 -2.80
C LEU A 244 7.11 -4.02 -1.77
N ARG A 245 7.65 -4.29 -0.58
CA ARG A 245 6.94 -4.72 0.63
C ARG A 245 6.90 -3.58 1.65
N SER A 246 6.10 -3.74 2.69
CA SER A 246 6.14 -2.90 3.88
C SER A 246 6.17 -3.75 5.13
N MET A 247 6.99 -3.34 6.10
CA MET A 247 7.01 -3.96 7.43
C MET A 247 6.03 -3.26 8.40
N GLY A 248 5.54 -2.06 8.04
CA GLY A 248 4.55 -1.32 8.82
C GLY A 248 3.13 -1.57 8.31
N LEU A 249 2.69 -0.88 7.28
CA LEU A 249 1.35 -0.98 6.71
C LEU A 249 1.44 -1.10 5.19
N SER A 250 0.86 -2.17 4.62
CA SER A 250 0.87 -2.45 3.18
C SER A 250 -0.52 -2.40 2.55
N ASP A 251 -0.55 -2.51 1.23
CA ASP A 251 -1.75 -2.64 0.41
C ASP A 251 -2.21 -4.09 0.21
N PHE A 252 -1.61 -5.04 0.93
CA PHE A 252 -1.90 -6.46 0.75
C PHE A 252 -3.27 -6.87 1.31
N SER A 253 -3.72 -6.28 2.42
CA SER A 253 -5.06 -6.55 2.94
C SER A 253 -6.16 -5.83 2.15
N ASN A 254 -7.43 -6.06 2.48
CA ASN A 254 -8.56 -5.38 1.86
C ASN A 254 -8.65 -3.91 2.28
N ASN A 255 -9.47 -3.14 1.57
CA ASN A 255 -9.81 -1.76 1.91
C ASN A 255 -10.46 -1.67 3.30
N TYR A 256 -10.29 -0.54 3.95
CA TYR A 256 -10.83 -0.26 5.27
C TYR A 256 -11.28 1.20 5.40
N LEU A 257 -12.24 1.43 6.27
CA LEU A 257 -12.68 2.78 6.61
C LEU A 257 -11.60 3.47 7.44
N PHE A 258 -11.25 4.71 7.09
CA PHE A 258 -10.29 5.49 7.84
C PHE A 258 -10.60 6.98 7.86
N PHE A 259 -10.11 7.63 8.91
CA PHE A 259 -9.92 9.05 9.00
C PHE A 259 -8.42 9.34 9.03
N LYS A 260 -7.96 10.24 8.17
CA LYS A 260 -6.55 10.58 8.01
C LYS A 260 -6.34 12.08 8.11
N LEU A 261 -5.28 12.48 8.80
CA LEU A 261 -4.78 13.84 8.91
C LEU A 261 -3.33 13.86 8.44
N ASP A 262 -3.03 14.67 7.44
CA ASP A 262 -1.68 14.94 6.96
C ASP A 262 -1.32 16.41 7.26
N LEU A 263 -0.24 16.62 7.99
CA LEU A 263 0.33 17.94 8.29
C LEU A 263 1.72 18.03 7.70
N LYS A 264 1.92 19.02 6.81
CA LYS A 264 3.21 19.29 6.20
C LYS A 264 3.65 20.71 6.52
N VAL A 265 4.71 20.85 7.33
CA VAL A 265 5.27 22.13 7.72
C VAL A 265 6.77 22.11 7.52
N TRP A 266 7.28 23.06 6.71
CA TRP A 266 8.70 23.15 6.38
C TRP A 266 9.22 21.83 5.76
N LYS A 267 10.17 21.14 6.38
CA LYS A 267 10.74 19.85 5.98
C LYS A 267 10.14 18.66 6.73
N LEU A 268 9.17 18.93 7.60
CA LEU A 268 8.54 17.94 8.46
C LEU A 268 7.19 17.56 7.89
N ASN A 269 6.93 16.26 7.88
CA ASN A 269 5.64 15.70 7.56
C ASN A 269 5.15 14.86 8.72
N TYR A 270 3.90 15.04 9.08
CA TYR A 270 3.23 14.26 10.09
C TYR A 270 1.94 13.69 9.50
N ARG A 271 1.73 12.37 9.66
CA ARG A 271 0.48 11.68 9.31
C ARG A 271 -0.10 11.03 10.55
N PHE A 272 -1.38 11.22 10.75
CA PHE A 272 -2.16 10.53 11.75
C PHE A 272 -3.35 9.84 11.09
N VAL A 273 -3.65 8.60 11.49
CA VAL A 273 -4.75 7.80 10.94
C VAL A 273 -5.45 7.05 12.05
N ILE A 274 -6.77 7.02 11.96
CA ILE A 274 -7.62 6.08 12.68
C ILE A 274 -8.33 5.25 11.62
N ALA A 275 -8.26 3.93 11.74
CA ALA A 275 -8.87 3.02 10.80
C ALA A 275 -9.66 1.92 11.50
N GLN A 276 -10.70 1.42 10.83
CA GLN A 276 -11.52 0.31 11.30
C GLN A 276 -11.26 -0.91 10.43
N HIS A 277 -10.91 -2.03 11.08
CA HIS A 277 -10.62 -3.30 10.44
C HIS A 277 -11.59 -4.38 10.92
N ASN A 278 -11.70 -5.46 10.16
CA ASN A 278 -12.45 -6.64 10.57
C ASN A 278 -11.61 -7.53 11.46
N VAL A 279 -12.26 -8.13 12.45
CA VAL A 279 -11.69 -9.23 13.22
C VAL A 279 -11.92 -10.52 12.45
N ASP A 280 -10.88 -11.33 12.35
CA ASP A 280 -10.84 -12.53 11.52
C ASP A 280 -11.40 -13.73 12.29
N THR A 281 -12.74 -13.84 12.40
CA THR A 281 -13.39 -14.98 13.02
C THR A 281 -13.39 -16.19 12.07
N LEU A 282 -13.14 -17.38 12.61
CA LEU A 282 -13.06 -18.64 11.84
C LEU A 282 -14.41 -19.08 11.22
N ASP A 283 -15.52 -18.51 11.69
CA ASP A 283 -16.88 -18.96 11.33
C ASP A 283 -17.41 -18.36 10.02
N VAL A 284 -16.61 -17.60 9.29
CA VAL A 284 -16.98 -17.08 7.98
C VAL A 284 -16.89 -18.17 6.93
N ASN A 285 -18.01 -18.74 6.55
CA ASN A 285 -18.08 -19.69 5.45
C ASN A 285 -18.07 -18.94 4.12
N PRO A 286 -17.01 -19.03 3.28
CA PRO A 286 -17.03 -18.42 1.97
C PRO A 286 -18.16 -19.04 1.14
N GLY A 287 -18.94 -18.21 0.45
CA GLY A 287 -20.05 -18.66 -0.38
C GLY A 287 -21.42 -18.65 0.29
N THR A 288 -21.50 -18.62 1.59
CA THR A 288 -22.74 -18.28 2.30
C THR A 288 -22.63 -16.85 2.83
N ALA A 289 -23.30 -15.92 2.18
CA ALA A 289 -23.37 -14.50 2.61
C ALA A 289 -24.17 -14.31 3.93
N SER A 290 -24.29 -15.34 4.73
CA SER A 290 -25.08 -15.39 5.94
C SER A 290 -24.17 -15.53 7.15
N ILE A 291 -23.48 -14.43 7.47
CA ILE A 291 -23.13 -14.21 8.86
C ILE A 291 -24.40 -13.64 9.52
N ASN A 292 -24.86 -14.33 10.54
CA ASN A 292 -25.93 -13.83 11.38
C ASN A 292 -25.40 -12.66 12.24
N GLY A 293 -25.23 -11.49 11.63
CA GLY A 293 -24.77 -10.29 12.30
C GLY A 293 -23.60 -9.56 11.62
N PRO A 294 -23.24 -8.35 12.07
CA PRO A 294 -22.09 -7.61 11.57
C PRO A 294 -20.78 -8.30 12.02
N TYR A 295 -19.78 -8.25 11.15
CA TYR A 295 -18.42 -8.71 11.50
C TYR A 295 -17.92 -7.98 12.74
N PRO A 296 -17.30 -8.69 13.70
CA PRO A 296 -16.59 -8.04 14.80
C PRO A 296 -15.50 -7.10 14.25
N ARG A 297 -15.25 -6.03 14.96
CA ARG A 297 -14.37 -4.96 14.50
C ARG A 297 -13.26 -4.70 15.50
N LYS A 298 -12.11 -4.32 14.96
CA LYS A 298 -10.98 -3.77 15.68
C LYS A 298 -10.54 -2.46 15.04
N HIS A 299 -9.77 -1.68 15.75
CA HIS A 299 -9.35 -0.37 15.29
C HIS A 299 -7.83 -0.27 15.29
N LEU A 300 -7.30 0.41 14.29
CA LEU A 300 -5.91 0.81 14.20
C LEU A 300 -5.82 2.32 14.36
N ALA A 301 -5.00 2.79 15.28
CA ALA A 301 -4.50 4.15 15.24
C ALA A 301 -3.02 4.11 14.89
N TYR A 302 -2.57 4.97 13.98
CA TYR A 302 -1.14 5.12 13.75
C TYR A 302 -0.76 6.56 13.48
N HIS A 303 0.48 6.89 13.79
CA HIS A 303 1.11 8.11 13.37
C HIS A 303 2.51 7.87 12.81
N HIS A 304 2.89 8.74 11.90
CA HIS A 304 4.21 8.76 11.28
C HIS A 304 4.70 10.20 11.23
N ILE A 305 5.90 10.42 11.72
CA ILE A 305 6.58 11.72 11.60
C ILE A 305 7.87 11.52 10.82
N SER A 306 8.08 12.31 9.77
CA SER A 306 9.30 12.25 8.98
C SER A 306 9.86 13.62 8.65
N ILE A 307 11.16 13.67 8.40
CA ILE A 307 11.88 14.87 8.08
C ILE A 307 12.85 14.67 6.90
N ASN A 308 12.89 15.64 6.00
CA ASN A 308 13.91 15.71 4.97
C ASN A 308 15.18 16.39 5.49
N ILE A 309 16.25 15.59 5.61
CA ILE A 309 17.58 16.06 6.06
C ILE A 309 18.43 16.33 4.81
N GLY A 310 18.85 17.59 4.67
CA GLY A 310 19.49 18.02 3.42
C GLY A 310 18.53 17.96 2.23
N LYS A 311 19.02 17.48 1.08
CA LYS A 311 18.23 17.36 -0.16
C LYS A 311 17.81 15.92 -0.48
N ASN A 312 18.51 14.92 0.02
CA ASN A 312 18.47 13.54 -0.45
C ASN A 312 18.19 12.48 0.61
N LEU A 313 18.12 12.84 1.89
CA LEU A 313 17.79 11.91 2.96
C LEU A 313 16.44 12.25 3.56
N ASN A 314 15.55 11.27 3.62
CA ASN A 314 14.34 11.29 4.44
C ASN A 314 14.48 10.26 5.54
N VAL A 315 14.12 10.60 6.77
CA VAL A 315 14.00 9.68 7.90
C VAL A 315 12.67 9.88 8.58
N GLY A 316 12.07 8.79 9.03
CA GLY A 316 10.79 8.78 9.70
C GLY A 316 10.74 7.82 10.87
N VAL A 317 9.87 8.09 11.81
CA VAL A 317 9.47 7.18 12.88
C VAL A 317 7.97 7.03 12.85
N PHE A 318 7.49 5.83 13.17
CA PHE A 318 6.07 5.52 13.18
C PHE A 318 5.71 4.63 14.36
N GLU A 319 4.48 4.75 14.78
CA GLU A 319 3.90 3.92 15.82
C GLU A 319 2.48 3.52 15.40
N HIS A 320 2.15 2.25 15.60
CA HIS A 320 0.82 1.70 15.38
C HIS A 320 0.30 1.16 16.70
N ILE A 321 -1.02 1.27 16.92
CA ILE A 321 -1.70 0.55 17.97
C ILE A 321 -2.94 -0.11 17.41
N VAL A 322 -3.09 -1.42 17.67
CA VAL A 322 -4.27 -2.18 17.34
C VAL A 322 -5.05 -2.44 18.61
N GLN A 323 -6.27 -1.98 18.65
CA GLN A 323 -7.17 -2.12 19.78
C GLN A 323 -8.47 -2.84 19.39
N GLY A 324 -8.96 -3.67 20.25
CA GLY A 324 -10.23 -4.35 20.09
C GLY A 324 -10.52 -5.28 21.24
N ASP A 325 -11.81 -5.54 21.45
CA ASP A 325 -12.30 -6.39 22.53
C ASP A 325 -13.47 -7.24 22.03
N SER A 326 -13.57 -8.46 22.53
CA SER A 326 -14.66 -9.38 22.23
C SER A 326 -16.03 -8.92 22.75
N THR A 327 -16.04 -8.04 23.73
CA THR A 327 -17.27 -7.57 24.40
C THR A 327 -17.77 -6.24 23.87
N SER A 328 -16.91 -5.45 23.21
CA SER A 328 -17.27 -4.13 22.72
C SER A 328 -16.57 -3.79 21.40
N ASN A 329 -17.33 -3.25 20.44
CA ASN A 329 -16.77 -2.68 19.21
C ASN A 329 -16.35 -1.21 19.41
N ARG A 330 -15.99 -0.80 20.63
CA ARG A 330 -15.69 0.60 20.94
C ARG A 330 -14.26 0.93 20.58
N PHE A 331 -14.08 2.13 20.03
CA PHE A 331 -12.80 2.78 19.85
C PHE A 331 -12.42 3.52 21.13
N ASP A 332 -11.23 3.31 21.66
CA ASP A 332 -10.74 4.09 22.79
C ASP A 332 -10.34 5.50 22.30
N ILE A 333 -11.08 6.48 22.79
CA ILE A 333 -10.95 7.89 22.39
C ILE A 333 -9.58 8.49 22.73
N GLN A 334 -8.83 7.87 23.63
CA GLN A 334 -7.49 8.36 24.02
C GLN A 334 -6.49 8.27 22.88
N TYR A 335 -6.66 7.31 21.97
CA TYR A 335 -5.84 7.16 20.78
C TYR A 335 -6.17 8.16 19.65
N ILE A 336 -7.14 9.07 19.87
CA ILE A 336 -7.36 10.23 19.00
C ILE A 336 -6.28 11.30 19.20
N ASN A 337 -5.58 11.31 20.35
CA ASN A 337 -4.57 12.32 20.62
C ASN A 337 -3.37 12.15 19.67
N PRO A 338 -3.14 13.09 18.73
CA PRO A 338 -2.12 12.91 17.69
C PRO A 338 -0.70 13.24 18.16
N VAL A 339 -0.48 13.62 19.41
CA VAL A 339 0.80 14.14 19.90
C VAL A 339 1.47 13.18 20.88
N ILE A 340 0.75 12.24 21.43
CA ILE A 340 1.24 11.35 22.47
C ILE A 340 1.74 10.02 21.88
N PHE A 341 2.80 9.46 22.47
CA PHE A 341 3.22 8.11 22.16
C PHE A 341 2.20 7.11 22.71
N PHE A 342 1.63 6.26 21.85
CA PHE A 342 0.59 5.30 22.19
C PHE A 342 1.07 4.25 23.17
N ARG A 343 2.34 3.81 23.06
CA ARG A 343 2.94 2.87 24.02
C ARG A 343 2.93 3.39 25.46
N GLY A 344 3.11 4.70 25.63
CA GLY A 344 3.00 5.34 26.94
C GLY A 344 1.58 5.30 27.51
N LEU A 345 0.56 5.49 26.67
CA LEU A 345 -0.85 5.39 27.06
C LEU A 345 -1.23 3.95 27.43
N GLU A 346 -0.90 2.99 26.58
CA GLU A 346 -1.12 1.57 26.81
C GLU A 346 -0.57 1.13 28.16
N HIS A 347 0.69 1.50 28.48
CA HIS A 347 1.31 1.19 29.76
C HIS A 347 0.58 1.81 30.96
N GLN A 348 0.13 3.05 30.84
CA GLN A 348 -0.61 3.72 31.92
C GLN A 348 -1.99 3.14 32.18
N GLN A 349 -2.64 2.61 31.16
CA GLN A 349 -3.98 2.03 31.25
C GLN A 349 -3.95 0.56 31.67
N GLY A 350 -2.81 -0.12 31.48
CA GLY A 350 -2.72 -1.57 31.61
C GLY A 350 -3.59 -2.28 30.57
N SER A 351 -3.79 -1.65 29.40
CA SER A 351 -4.56 -2.25 28.31
C SER A 351 -3.76 -3.40 27.69
N LYS A 352 -4.48 -4.31 27.03
CA LYS A 352 -3.91 -5.42 26.27
C LYS A 352 -3.86 -5.10 24.77
N ASP A 353 -3.72 -3.85 24.42
CA ASP A 353 -3.63 -3.42 23.03
C ASP A 353 -2.26 -3.76 22.44
N ASN A 354 -2.17 -3.90 21.13
CA ASN A 354 -0.93 -4.26 20.45
C ASN A 354 -0.25 -3.02 19.88
N ALA A 355 0.88 -2.63 20.45
CA ALA A 355 1.65 -1.46 20.04
C ALA A 355 2.91 -1.86 19.26
N LEU A 356 3.06 -1.33 18.05
CA LEU A 356 4.20 -1.55 17.16
C LEU A 356 4.91 -0.21 16.91
N LEU A 357 6.22 -0.17 17.10
CA LEU A 357 7.06 1.01 16.91
C LEU A 357 8.06 0.76 15.78
N GLY A 358 8.33 1.75 14.94
CA GLY A 358 9.31 1.55 13.89
C GLY A 358 9.93 2.83 13.37
N PHE A 359 10.92 2.67 12.52
CA PHE A 359 11.49 3.75 11.76
C PHE A 359 11.67 3.39 10.30
N ASP A 360 11.73 4.38 9.43
CA ASP A 360 12.02 4.22 8.02
C ASP A 360 13.00 5.30 7.54
N PHE A 361 13.68 4.99 6.44
CA PHE A 361 14.55 5.96 5.78
C PHE A 361 14.58 5.75 4.27
N LYS A 362 14.92 6.81 3.54
CA LYS A 362 15.27 6.79 2.12
C LYS A 362 16.39 7.78 1.84
N TYR A 363 17.41 7.33 1.13
CA TYR A 363 18.55 8.15 0.73
C TYR A 363 18.84 8.02 -0.76
N ASN A 364 18.69 9.14 -1.51
CA ASN A 364 18.98 9.23 -2.93
C ASN A 364 20.40 9.75 -3.14
N PHE A 365 21.19 9.13 -4.01
CA PHE A 365 22.56 9.54 -4.29
C PHE A 365 23.00 9.26 -5.74
N LEU A 366 23.99 10.03 -6.19
CA LEU A 366 24.56 9.95 -7.53
C LEU A 366 23.54 10.09 -8.67
N ARG A 367 22.31 10.59 -8.40
CA ARG A 367 21.19 10.68 -9.36
C ARG A 367 20.86 9.37 -10.06
N ARG A 368 21.18 8.24 -9.43
CA ARG A 368 20.95 6.89 -9.97
C ARG A 368 20.56 5.88 -8.91
N PHE A 369 20.93 6.12 -7.67
CA PHE A 369 20.74 5.16 -6.59
C PHE A 369 19.81 5.71 -5.53
N SER A 370 19.02 4.81 -4.98
CA SER A 370 18.24 5.05 -3.77
C SER A 370 18.36 3.85 -2.85
N VAL A 371 18.82 4.04 -1.63
CA VAL A 371 18.72 3.05 -0.56
C VAL A 371 17.56 3.42 0.35
N TYR A 372 16.87 2.43 0.85
CA TYR A 372 15.76 2.61 1.76
C TYR A 372 15.67 1.43 2.72
N GLY A 373 14.98 1.62 3.82
CA GLY A 373 14.72 0.55 4.76
C GLY A 373 13.63 0.90 5.75
N GLN A 374 13.17 -0.15 6.41
CA GLN A 374 12.24 -0.08 7.54
C GLN A 374 12.72 -1.03 8.63
N PHE A 375 12.51 -0.64 9.87
CA PHE A 375 12.66 -1.50 11.03
C PHE A 375 11.45 -1.33 11.92
N LEU A 376 10.88 -2.43 12.36
CA LEU A 376 9.69 -2.47 13.21
C LEU A 376 9.98 -3.35 14.42
N LEU A 377 9.61 -2.86 15.58
CA LEU A 377 9.54 -3.58 16.85
C LEU A 377 8.08 -3.76 17.24
N ASP A 378 7.70 -4.99 17.54
CA ASP A 378 6.39 -5.34 18.06
C ASP A 378 6.48 -5.49 19.59
N GLU A 379 7.25 -6.46 20.09
CA GLU A 379 7.62 -6.58 21.50
C GLU A 379 9.14 -6.72 21.64
N PHE A 380 9.69 -6.29 22.79
CA PHE A 380 11.12 -6.23 22.93
C PHE A 380 11.54 -6.15 24.42
N LEU A 381 12.42 -7.05 24.84
CA LEU A 381 13.13 -6.98 26.11
C LEU A 381 14.64 -7.00 25.86
N LEU A 382 15.33 -5.92 26.25
CA LEU A 382 16.75 -5.75 25.97
C LEU A 382 17.60 -6.84 26.66
N ASP A 383 17.23 -7.25 27.84
CA ASP A 383 17.97 -8.28 28.60
C ASP A 383 17.88 -9.65 27.92
N GLU A 384 16.72 -10.00 27.35
CA GLU A 384 16.52 -11.22 26.56
C GLU A 384 17.24 -11.18 25.21
N VAL A 385 17.39 -9.99 24.60
CA VAL A 385 18.24 -9.84 23.41
C VAL A 385 19.70 -10.07 23.74
N ARG A 386 20.16 -9.54 24.87
CA ARG A 386 21.55 -9.72 25.33
C ARG A 386 21.86 -11.16 25.75
N ALA A 387 20.89 -11.85 26.33
CA ALA A 387 21.03 -13.27 26.69
C ALA A 387 21.22 -14.14 25.43
N GLY A 388 20.62 -13.77 24.31
CA GLY A 388 20.80 -14.47 23.03
C GLY A 388 20.10 -15.82 22.95
N ASP A 389 19.22 -16.16 23.88
CA ASP A 389 18.57 -17.47 24.03
C ASP A 389 17.36 -17.67 23.14
N GLY A 390 17.11 -16.73 22.21
CA GLY A 390 15.99 -16.81 21.26
C GLY A 390 14.63 -16.70 21.93
N TRP A 391 14.49 -15.81 22.91
CA TRP A 391 13.20 -15.55 23.56
C TRP A 391 12.12 -15.13 22.56
N TRP A 392 10.93 -15.73 22.67
CA TRP A 392 9.85 -15.57 21.71
C TRP A 392 9.35 -14.12 21.58
N GLY A 393 9.32 -13.36 22.69
CA GLY A 393 8.77 -12.02 22.74
C GLY A 393 9.68 -10.95 22.12
N ASN A 394 10.92 -11.28 21.69
CA ASN A 394 11.71 -10.36 20.87
C ASN A 394 11.22 -10.41 19.42
N LYS A 395 10.13 -9.71 19.12
CA LYS A 395 9.44 -9.67 17.84
C LYS A 395 9.85 -8.43 17.05
N TYR A 396 10.41 -8.63 15.87
CA TYR A 396 10.78 -7.54 14.96
C TYR A 396 10.69 -7.92 13.50
N GLY A 397 10.50 -6.90 12.67
CA GLY A 397 10.61 -6.98 11.22
C GLY A 397 11.61 -5.97 10.68
N SER A 398 12.33 -6.31 9.62
CA SER A 398 13.26 -5.40 8.96
C SER A 398 13.23 -5.55 7.45
N GLN A 399 13.43 -4.43 6.77
CA GLN A 399 13.53 -4.31 5.32
C GLN A 399 14.74 -3.46 4.96
N PHE A 400 15.47 -3.89 3.96
CA PHE A 400 16.50 -3.10 3.33
C PHE A 400 16.40 -3.24 1.80
N GLY A 401 16.50 -2.12 1.07
CA GLY A 401 16.41 -2.14 -0.38
C GLY A 401 17.33 -1.14 -1.06
N LEU A 402 17.66 -1.47 -2.31
CA LEU A 402 18.48 -0.67 -3.21
C LEU A 402 17.78 -0.54 -4.56
N LYS A 403 17.60 0.68 -5.04
CA LYS A 403 17.16 0.99 -6.41
C LYS A 403 18.33 1.55 -7.21
N TYR A 404 18.47 1.07 -8.44
CA TYR A 404 19.49 1.51 -9.38
C TYR A 404 18.83 1.89 -10.70
N MET A 405 18.70 3.20 -10.94
CA MET A 405 18.11 3.77 -12.16
C MET A 405 19.16 3.87 -13.27
N ASN A 406 18.75 3.54 -14.50
CA ASN A 406 19.65 3.43 -15.65
C ASN A 406 20.84 2.49 -15.35
N ALA A 407 20.51 1.28 -14.84
CA ALA A 407 21.48 0.31 -14.38
C ALA A 407 22.49 -0.05 -15.48
N PHE A 408 23.77 -0.19 -15.09
CA PHE A 408 24.88 -0.51 -16.00
C PHE A 408 24.96 0.43 -17.20
N TRP A 409 24.58 1.72 -17.01
CA TRP A 409 24.48 2.75 -18.06
C TRP A 409 23.49 2.44 -19.19
N LEU A 410 22.71 1.35 -19.08
CA LEU A 410 21.63 1.05 -20.00
C LEU A 410 20.42 1.94 -19.68
N ARG A 411 20.10 2.86 -20.59
CA ARG A 411 19.00 3.80 -20.40
C ARG A 411 17.68 3.07 -20.20
N ASN A 412 16.90 3.52 -19.21
CA ASN A 412 15.57 3.00 -18.86
C ASN A 412 15.57 1.51 -18.43
N LEU A 413 16.73 0.99 -17.98
CA LEU A 413 16.81 -0.22 -17.18
C LEU A 413 16.91 0.17 -15.71
N ASP A 414 15.91 -0.17 -14.93
CA ASP A 414 15.85 0.08 -13.50
C ASP A 414 15.82 -1.23 -12.74
N ILE A 415 16.65 -1.34 -11.72
CA ILE A 415 16.76 -2.54 -10.87
C ILE A 415 16.40 -2.16 -9.45
N ASN A 416 15.61 -2.99 -8.80
CA ASN A 416 15.32 -2.93 -7.38
C ASN A 416 15.68 -4.25 -6.72
N LEU A 417 16.52 -4.19 -5.69
CA LEU A 417 16.84 -5.29 -4.79
C LEU A 417 16.21 -5.01 -3.45
N GLU A 418 15.56 -6.00 -2.85
CA GLU A 418 14.96 -5.86 -1.54
C GLU A 418 15.16 -7.13 -0.72
N TYR A 419 15.48 -6.97 0.54
CA TYR A 419 15.59 -8.04 1.51
C TYR A 419 14.70 -7.75 2.72
N ASN A 420 13.82 -8.71 3.03
CA ASN A 420 12.84 -8.61 4.08
C ASN A 420 13.01 -9.76 5.08
N VAL A 421 12.84 -9.47 6.35
CA VAL A 421 12.95 -10.45 7.43
C VAL A 421 11.91 -10.13 8.48
N ALA A 422 11.20 -11.15 8.99
CA ALA A 422 10.41 -11.02 10.21
C ALA A 422 10.65 -12.24 11.12
N ARG A 423 10.77 -11.98 12.41
CA ARG A 423 10.90 -13.04 13.41
C ARG A 423 9.57 -13.79 13.61
N PRO A 424 9.62 -15.03 14.16
CA PRO A 424 8.43 -15.72 14.60
C PRO A 424 7.57 -14.85 15.53
N TYR A 425 6.25 -14.99 15.43
CA TYR A 425 5.24 -14.28 16.22
C TYR A 425 5.14 -12.77 16.00
N THR A 426 5.98 -12.15 15.16
CA THR A 426 5.84 -10.74 14.78
C THR A 426 4.45 -10.54 14.17
N TYR A 427 3.76 -9.45 14.57
CA TYR A 427 2.38 -9.12 14.18
C TYR A 427 1.28 -9.97 14.83
N SER A 428 1.58 -11.12 15.41
CA SER A 428 0.61 -11.89 16.20
C SER A 428 0.46 -11.32 17.60
N HIS A 429 -0.73 -11.45 18.20
CA HIS A 429 -0.99 -10.98 19.55
C HIS A 429 -1.79 -12.02 20.35
N GLU A 430 -2.08 -11.71 21.63
CA GLU A 430 -2.85 -12.57 22.54
C GLU A 430 -4.22 -12.93 21.95
N SER A 431 -4.84 -11.98 21.22
CA SER A 431 -6.18 -12.12 20.66
C SER A 431 -6.23 -11.73 19.17
N MET A 432 -7.17 -12.32 18.44
CA MET A 432 -7.51 -11.92 17.08
C MET A 432 -8.05 -10.47 16.98
N TYR A 433 -8.49 -9.90 18.10
CA TYR A 433 -8.93 -8.50 18.18
C TYR A 433 -7.77 -7.51 18.20
N THR A 434 -6.57 -7.96 18.46
CA THR A 434 -5.38 -7.11 18.61
C THR A 434 -4.21 -7.54 17.70
N ASN A 435 -4.37 -8.61 16.91
CA ASN A 435 -3.37 -8.98 15.91
C ASN A 435 -3.34 -7.98 14.73
N PHE A 436 -2.24 -7.96 13.99
CA PHE A 436 -2.02 -7.04 12.86
C PHE A 436 -2.48 -7.67 11.52
N ALA A 437 -3.76 -8.05 11.45
CA ALA A 437 -4.40 -8.65 10.27
C ALA A 437 -5.77 -7.99 9.98
N ASN A 438 -6.26 -8.13 8.75
CA ASN A 438 -7.56 -7.64 8.29
C ASN A 438 -8.06 -8.52 7.13
N TYR A 439 -9.31 -8.99 7.17
CA TYR A 439 -9.89 -9.93 6.19
C TYR A 439 -9.05 -11.21 6.01
N ARG A 440 -8.49 -11.75 7.11
CA ARG A 440 -7.60 -12.93 7.14
C ARG A 440 -6.32 -12.75 6.33
N MET A 441 -5.88 -11.53 6.16
CA MET A 441 -4.64 -11.16 5.49
C MET A 441 -3.76 -10.33 6.43
N PRO A 442 -2.44 -10.56 6.44
CA PRO A 442 -1.51 -9.66 7.13
C PRO A 442 -1.63 -8.22 6.62
N MET A 443 -1.59 -7.25 7.52
CA MET A 443 -1.60 -5.83 7.13
C MET A 443 -0.22 -5.30 6.77
N ALA A 444 0.86 -6.02 7.09
CA ALA A 444 2.23 -5.68 6.73
C ALA A 444 2.72 -6.53 5.55
N HIS A 445 3.60 -7.48 5.80
CA HIS A 445 4.19 -8.32 4.76
C HIS A 445 3.24 -9.49 4.36
N PRO A 446 3.11 -9.82 3.06
CA PRO A 446 2.21 -10.90 2.59
C PRO A 446 2.46 -12.26 3.24
N THR A 447 3.72 -12.60 3.51
CA THR A 447 4.09 -13.88 4.15
C THR A 447 3.71 -13.94 5.64
N GLY A 448 3.39 -12.79 6.27
CA GLY A 448 3.15 -12.71 7.72
C GLY A 448 4.46 -12.57 8.50
N ALA A 449 4.83 -13.59 9.27
CA ALA A 449 6.06 -13.60 10.09
C ALA A 449 6.92 -14.85 9.83
N ASN A 450 8.01 -15.02 10.59
CA ASN A 450 8.87 -16.22 10.57
C ASN A 450 9.52 -16.51 9.20
N PHE A 451 10.00 -15.47 8.49
CA PHE A 451 10.53 -15.61 7.13
C PHE A 451 11.78 -14.76 6.88
N LYS A 452 12.50 -15.14 5.81
CA LYS A 452 13.49 -14.33 5.10
C LYS A 452 13.10 -14.32 3.62
N GLU A 453 13.05 -13.13 3.02
CA GLU A 453 12.68 -12.96 1.61
C GLU A 453 13.71 -12.09 0.90
N PHE A 454 14.11 -12.48 -0.30
CA PHE A 454 14.87 -11.67 -1.23
C PHE A 454 14.07 -11.44 -2.49
N ILE A 455 14.00 -10.17 -2.94
CA ILE A 455 13.32 -9.78 -4.18
C ILE A 455 14.33 -9.11 -5.11
N PHE A 456 14.38 -9.57 -6.35
CA PHE A 456 14.99 -8.88 -7.47
C PHE A 456 13.88 -8.44 -8.44
N LEU A 457 13.89 -7.17 -8.83
CA LEU A 457 12.95 -6.63 -9.80
C LEU A 457 13.71 -5.78 -10.80
N ALA A 458 13.62 -6.13 -12.09
CA ALA A 458 14.13 -5.33 -13.18
C ALA A 458 12.99 -4.81 -14.04
N ARG A 459 13.02 -3.53 -14.36
CA ARG A 459 12.11 -2.88 -15.32
C ARG A 459 12.94 -2.31 -16.45
N TYR A 460 12.64 -2.71 -17.68
CA TYR A 460 13.34 -2.23 -18.86
C TYR A 460 12.35 -1.68 -19.89
N GLN A 461 12.48 -0.41 -20.21
CA GLN A 461 11.64 0.27 -21.20
C GLN A 461 12.50 0.77 -22.37
N PRO A 462 12.83 -0.10 -23.34
CA PRO A 462 13.66 0.28 -24.49
C PRO A 462 12.94 1.23 -25.46
N PHE A 463 11.62 1.15 -25.52
CA PHE A 463 10.76 1.93 -26.38
C PHE A 463 9.64 2.59 -25.60
N ARG A 464 9.11 3.72 -26.07
CA ARG A 464 8.08 4.53 -25.38
C ARG A 464 6.87 3.74 -24.88
N LYS A 465 6.45 2.70 -25.62
CA LYS A 465 5.21 1.96 -25.37
C LYS A 465 5.43 0.51 -24.89
N PHE A 466 6.66 0.06 -24.79
CA PHE A 466 7.00 -1.32 -24.39
C PHE A 466 7.78 -1.31 -23.09
N LEU A 467 7.22 -1.97 -22.08
CA LEU A 467 7.85 -2.18 -20.79
C LEU A 467 8.00 -3.68 -20.54
N PHE A 468 9.22 -4.10 -20.23
CA PHE A 468 9.55 -5.46 -19.80
C PHE A 468 9.82 -5.43 -18.30
N ILE A 469 9.21 -6.36 -17.58
CA ILE A 469 9.37 -6.50 -16.13
C ILE A 469 9.80 -7.93 -15.85
N MET A 470 10.87 -8.08 -15.10
CA MET A 470 11.32 -9.37 -14.58
C MET A 470 11.37 -9.31 -13.07
N LYS A 471 10.70 -10.21 -12.39
CA LYS A 471 10.66 -10.30 -10.93
C LYS A 471 11.05 -11.69 -10.48
N LEU A 472 11.95 -11.75 -9.52
CA LEU A 472 12.35 -12.97 -8.82
C LEU A 472 12.09 -12.76 -7.33
N VAL A 473 11.39 -13.70 -6.70
CA VAL A 473 11.24 -13.76 -5.25
C VAL A 473 11.75 -15.10 -4.76
N VAL A 474 12.60 -15.07 -3.76
CA VAL A 474 13.07 -16.25 -3.04
C VAL A 474 12.78 -16.03 -1.58
N SER A 475 11.99 -16.92 -0.99
CA SER A 475 11.60 -16.82 0.41
C SER A 475 11.79 -18.18 1.11
N ASP A 476 12.43 -18.14 2.27
CA ASP A 476 12.54 -19.26 3.20
C ASP A 476 11.74 -18.92 4.46
N PHE A 477 10.81 -19.79 4.85
CA PHE A 477 9.98 -19.59 6.02
C PHE A 477 9.61 -20.93 6.68
N GLY A 478 9.17 -20.86 7.93
CA GLY A 478 8.64 -22.03 8.63
C GLY A 478 7.13 -21.95 8.70
N GLU A 479 6.43 -22.96 8.21
CA GLU A 479 4.98 -23.04 8.29
C GLU A 479 4.51 -23.56 9.65
N ASP A 480 3.28 -23.16 10.01
CA ASP A 480 2.48 -23.73 11.06
C ASP A 480 1.57 -24.83 10.45
N ASP A 481 1.35 -25.94 11.13
CA ASP A 481 0.27 -26.87 10.80
C ASP A 481 -1.00 -26.57 11.63
N GLU A 482 -2.00 -27.48 11.56
CA GLU A 482 -3.26 -27.26 12.29
C GLU A 482 -3.06 -27.24 13.80
N ASP A 483 -2.16 -28.07 14.33
CA ASP A 483 -1.95 -28.32 15.76
C ASP A 483 -0.80 -27.51 16.35
N THR A 484 0.11 -26.96 15.53
CA THR A 484 1.31 -26.24 15.99
C THR A 484 1.28 -24.75 15.67
N ASN A 485 1.99 -23.97 16.47
CA ASN A 485 2.16 -22.53 16.28
C ASN A 485 3.64 -22.15 16.40
N TRP A 486 4.31 -22.13 15.26
CA TRP A 486 5.71 -21.71 15.14
C TRP A 486 5.87 -20.22 14.85
N GLY A 487 4.75 -19.50 14.78
CA GLY A 487 4.70 -18.05 14.69
C GLY A 487 4.81 -17.47 13.30
N LYS A 488 4.35 -18.17 12.27
CA LYS A 488 4.18 -17.63 10.92
C LYS A 488 2.82 -16.98 10.73
N ASP A 489 1.76 -17.68 11.14
CA ASP A 489 0.39 -17.23 10.98
C ASP A 489 0.08 -16.13 12.01
N VAL A 490 -0.03 -14.89 11.52
CA VAL A 490 -0.33 -13.72 12.34
C VAL A 490 -1.72 -13.76 12.99
N MET A 491 -2.60 -14.66 12.54
CA MET A 491 -3.94 -14.85 13.11
C MET A 491 -3.93 -15.83 14.28
N LYS A 492 -2.90 -16.67 14.44
CA LYS A 492 -2.75 -17.52 15.60
C LYS A 492 -2.26 -16.71 16.80
N SER A 493 -2.90 -16.90 17.94
CA SER A 493 -2.47 -16.27 19.20
C SER A 493 -1.08 -16.76 19.62
N TYR A 494 -0.19 -15.85 20.00
CA TYR A 494 1.11 -16.24 20.53
C TYR A 494 1.04 -17.01 21.87
N ILE A 495 -0.13 -17.04 22.53
CA ILE A 495 -0.32 -17.84 23.74
C ILE A 495 -0.15 -19.34 23.43
N THR A 496 -0.53 -19.78 22.23
CA THR A 496 -0.41 -21.18 21.77
C THR A 496 0.95 -21.51 21.18
N ARG A 497 1.99 -20.68 21.41
CA ARG A 497 3.36 -20.91 20.91
C ARG A 497 3.96 -22.20 21.41
N GLU A 498 4.78 -22.85 20.59
CA GLU A 498 5.43 -24.13 20.91
C GLU A 498 6.51 -23.99 21.98
N GLN A 499 7.23 -22.86 22.02
CA GLN A 499 8.36 -22.68 22.94
C GLN A 499 8.60 -21.23 23.33
N ASN A 500 9.17 -21.04 24.54
CA ASN A 500 9.52 -19.71 25.05
C ASN A 500 10.91 -19.25 24.58
N TYR A 501 11.85 -20.16 24.43
CA TYR A 501 13.25 -19.91 24.08
C TYR A 501 13.64 -20.72 22.84
N ASN A 502 14.87 -20.51 22.32
CA ASN A 502 15.40 -21.15 21.10
C ASN A 502 14.63 -20.82 19.83
N ASN A 503 13.83 -19.75 19.82
CA ASN A 503 13.11 -19.32 18.62
C ASN A 503 14.07 -18.72 17.59
N ARG A 504 13.95 -19.16 16.36
CA ARG A 504 14.75 -18.73 15.21
C ARG A 504 13.88 -18.52 13.99
N ILE A 505 14.31 -17.66 13.08
CA ILE A 505 13.61 -17.39 11.83
C ILE A 505 13.66 -18.63 10.93
N GLY A 506 12.49 -19.03 10.41
CA GLY A 506 12.33 -20.24 9.60
C GLY A 506 12.10 -21.52 10.41
N GLN A 507 11.73 -21.39 11.69
CA GLN A 507 11.35 -22.53 12.54
C GLN A 507 10.00 -23.11 12.15
N GLY A 508 9.72 -24.35 12.54
CA GLY A 508 8.51 -25.11 12.18
C GLY A 508 8.73 -25.90 10.91
N LEU A 509 7.68 -26.11 10.13
CA LEU A 509 7.73 -26.90 8.91
C LEU A 509 8.41 -26.15 7.78
N ALA A 510 9.59 -26.61 7.38
CA ALA A 510 10.44 -25.90 6.44
C ALA A 510 9.76 -25.73 5.09
N THR A 511 9.70 -24.51 4.62
CA THR A 511 9.06 -24.17 3.33
C THR A 511 9.93 -23.17 2.57
N LYS A 512 10.05 -23.41 1.26
CA LYS A 512 10.79 -22.56 0.33
C LYS A 512 9.90 -22.15 -0.82
N LEU A 513 9.81 -20.86 -1.07
CA LEU A 513 9.15 -20.27 -2.24
C LEU A 513 10.21 -19.77 -3.22
N ARG A 514 10.05 -20.13 -4.50
CA ARG A 514 10.74 -19.53 -5.63
C ARG A 514 9.71 -19.06 -6.64
N TYR A 515 9.66 -17.77 -6.85
CA TYR A 515 8.74 -17.15 -7.79
C TYR A 515 9.52 -16.39 -8.84
N PHE A 516 9.22 -16.65 -10.10
CA PHE A 516 9.72 -15.89 -11.23
C PHE A 516 8.54 -15.41 -12.07
N ASN A 517 8.52 -14.12 -12.39
CA ASN A 517 7.56 -13.53 -13.31
C ASN A 517 8.28 -12.72 -14.38
N PHE A 518 7.88 -12.91 -15.62
CA PHE A 518 8.26 -12.07 -16.74
C PHE A 518 7.01 -11.50 -17.39
N THR A 519 6.87 -10.16 -17.36
CA THR A 519 5.74 -9.45 -17.94
C THR A 519 6.23 -8.57 -19.10
N THR A 520 5.55 -8.65 -20.24
CA THR A 520 5.68 -7.70 -21.34
C THR A 520 4.43 -6.85 -21.40
N THR A 521 4.55 -5.54 -21.24
CA THR A 521 3.45 -4.58 -21.30
C THR A 521 3.57 -3.72 -22.55
N TYR A 522 2.50 -3.67 -23.35
CA TYR A 522 2.33 -2.72 -24.45
C TYR A 522 1.28 -1.67 -24.08
N GLN A 523 1.68 -0.41 -24.01
CA GLN A 523 0.78 0.72 -23.80
C GLN A 523 0.13 1.16 -25.14
N PHE A 524 -1.10 0.71 -25.36
CA PHE A 524 -1.84 1.03 -26.60
C PHE A 524 -2.26 2.49 -26.65
N LYS A 525 -2.94 2.97 -25.59
CA LYS A 525 -3.35 4.35 -25.36
C LYS A 525 -3.05 4.75 -23.91
N HIS A 526 -3.40 5.97 -23.53
CA HIS A 526 -3.34 6.41 -22.15
C HIS A 526 -4.17 5.46 -21.27
N ASN A 527 -3.56 4.92 -20.23
CA ASN A 527 -4.15 3.94 -19.30
C ASN A 527 -4.75 2.67 -19.93
N VAL A 528 -4.43 2.36 -21.19
CA VAL A 528 -4.86 1.13 -21.89
C VAL A 528 -3.64 0.27 -22.18
N PHE A 529 -3.60 -0.91 -21.58
CA PHE A 529 -2.45 -1.80 -21.65
C PHE A 529 -2.85 -3.20 -22.11
N PHE A 530 -1.95 -3.83 -22.85
CA PHE A 530 -1.95 -5.26 -23.12
C PHE A 530 -0.71 -5.85 -22.46
N ASP A 531 -0.90 -6.86 -21.60
CA ASP A 531 0.20 -7.56 -20.97
C ASP A 531 0.24 -9.01 -21.42
N PHE A 532 1.46 -9.54 -21.50
CA PHE A 532 1.74 -10.96 -21.57
C PHE A 532 2.54 -11.33 -20.33
N ASP A 533 2.03 -12.28 -19.56
CA ASP A 533 2.64 -12.75 -18.33
C ASP A 533 3.12 -14.20 -18.47
N LEU A 534 4.32 -14.44 -17.96
CA LEU A 534 4.89 -15.77 -17.74
C LEU A 534 5.25 -15.86 -16.26
N VAL A 535 4.71 -16.87 -15.57
CA VAL A 535 4.96 -17.10 -14.15
C VAL A 535 5.46 -18.52 -13.93
N LEU A 536 6.54 -18.64 -13.19
CA LEU A 536 7.02 -19.88 -12.58
C LEU A 536 6.88 -19.73 -11.07
N HIS A 537 6.04 -20.53 -10.46
CA HIS A 537 5.82 -20.54 -9.02
C HIS A 537 6.11 -21.93 -8.48
N GLN A 538 7.11 -22.02 -7.61
CA GLN A 538 7.54 -23.27 -7.00
C GLN A 538 7.52 -23.12 -5.49
N VAL A 539 6.78 -24.00 -4.82
CA VAL A 539 6.77 -24.15 -3.38
C VAL A 539 7.20 -25.56 -3.03
N GLU A 540 8.25 -25.67 -2.24
CA GLU A 540 8.73 -26.90 -1.61
C GLU A 540 8.45 -26.80 -0.11
N SER A 541 7.58 -27.65 0.44
CA SER A 541 7.19 -27.62 1.85
C SER A 541 7.08 -29.02 2.42
N GLU A 542 7.33 -29.15 3.71
CA GLU A 542 6.99 -30.36 4.48
C GLU A 542 5.46 -30.58 4.53
N LEU A 543 4.66 -29.51 4.36
CA LEU A 543 3.21 -29.62 4.13
C LEU A 543 2.93 -29.94 2.67
N SER A 544 2.60 -31.20 2.40
CA SER A 544 2.43 -31.68 1.02
C SER A 544 1.34 -30.95 0.21
N PHE A 545 0.28 -30.50 0.86
CA PHE A 545 -0.85 -29.82 0.18
C PHE A 545 -0.51 -28.43 -0.35
N ILE A 546 0.55 -27.76 0.17
CA ILE A 546 1.03 -26.48 -0.35
C ILE A 546 2.22 -26.65 -1.30
N SER A 547 2.88 -27.83 -1.32
CA SER A 547 3.98 -28.10 -2.25
C SER A 547 3.46 -28.16 -3.68
N LYS A 548 3.91 -27.21 -4.52
CA LYS A 548 3.38 -27.05 -5.88
C LYS A 548 4.37 -26.42 -6.81
N ASN A 549 4.38 -26.92 -8.05
CA ASN A 549 5.12 -26.33 -9.17
C ASN A 549 4.12 -25.90 -10.24
N VAL A 550 4.06 -24.61 -10.51
CA VAL A 550 3.13 -24.03 -11.46
C VAL A 550 3.90 -23.26 -12.53
N PHE A 551 3.60 -23.58 -13.79
CA PHE A 551 3.95 -22.75 -14.92
C PHE A 551 2.68 -22.15 -15.51
N TYR A 552 2.54 -20.83 -15.44
CA TYR A 552 1.39 -20.10 -15.92
C TYR A 552 1.80 -19.12 -17.01
N THR A 553 0.98 -19.02 -18.05
CA THR A 553 1.06 -17.95 -19.05
C THR A 553 -0.31 -17.31 -19.24
N GLY A 554 -0.32 -15.99 -19.40
CA GLY A 554 -1.56 -15.24 -19.55
C GLY A 554 -1.44 -14.02 -20.44
N ILE A 555 -2.57 -13.66 -21.06
CA ILE A 555 -2.72 -12.41 -21.81
C ILE A 555 -3.78 -11.58 -21.09
N HIS A 556 -3.48 -10.28 -20.89
CA HIS A 556 -4.33 -9.37 -20.15
C HIS A 556 -4.61 -8.11 -20.98
N PHE A 557 -5.83 -7.65 -20.90
CA PHE A 557 -6.23 -6.30 -21.31
C PHE A 557 -6.61 -5.52 -20.06
N ARG A 558 -5.97 -4.39 -19.85
CA ARG A 558 -6.24 -3.51 -18.71
C ARG A 558 -6.55 -2.09 -19.17
N TRP A 559 -7.57 -1.49 -18.56
CA TRP A 559 -7.96 -0.11 -18.78
C TRP A 559 -8.29 0.55 -17.44
N ASN A 560 -7.54 1.58 -17.05
CA ASN A 560 -7.65 2.31 -15.78
C ASN A 560 -7.58 1.43 -14.53
N ILE A 561 -6.83 0.34 -14.59
CA ILE A 561 -6.63 -0.57 -13.45
C ILE A 561 -5.16 -0.97 -13.35
N PRO A 562 -4.58 -1.01 -12.13
CA PRO A 562 -3.23 -1.51 -11.93
C PRO A 562 -3.15 -3.01 -12.26
N ARG A 563 -1.93 -3.47 -12.55
CA ARG A 563 -1.66 -4.90 -12.69
C ARG A 563 -1.82 -5.59 -11.35
N ARG A 564 -2.50 -6.74 -11.35
CA ARG A 564 -2.57 -7.62 -10.18
C ARG A 564 -1.32 -8.50 -10.13
N GLU A 565 -0.72 -8.61 -8.96
CA GLU A 565 0.46 -9.43 -8.73
C GLU A 565 0.18 -10.38 -7.56
N PHE A 566 0.54 -11.67 -7.75
CA PHE A 566 0.40 -12.72 -6.75
C PHE A 566 1.77 -13.39 -6.57
N ASP A 567 2.62 -12.77 -5.79
CA ASP A 567 4.05 -13.10 -5.65
C ASP A 567 4.41 -13.54 -4.22
N PHE A 568 3.52 -14.36 -3.62
CA PHE A 568 3.61 -14.84 -2.23
C PHE A 568 3.52 -16.38 -2.14
#